data_4637559e2697d0b5eb8bc583c74318be
#
_entry.id   4637559e2697d0b5eb8bc583c74318be
#
_cell.length_a   1.000
_cell.length_b   1.000
_cell.length_c   1.000
_cell.angle_alpha   90.00
_cell.angle_beta   90.00
_cell.angle_gamma   90.00
#
_symmetry.space_group_name_H-M   'P 1'
#
loop_
_entity.id
_entity.type
_entity.pdbx_description
1 polymer ?
#
loop_
_entity_poly.entity_id
_entity_poly.type
_entity_poly.pdbx_seq_one_letter_code
_entity_poly.pdbx_strand_id
1 'polypeptide(L)'
;FFFDQFDPKNYIDTFNKLLDSNPDALIMAPIFVKETSLIIKSLNEKNIPFIFLNINQKGYNNLCYIGQKSFEGGSLAGQLLNLCTTQDDELLIVQTRKNLDDYRSFSQRGKGFIDYFNKNNIKKSIHQIQFDGLKNESNVGKKINSLLKSNKKIKGIVVPSSRASNIIELIHPDIQAIIKVVGFDTTPKNISALKKEQITFLISQKSFNQGYKSIITMVNYLIHKVKPDPEIPTPLEIVTKENVEFIEYDMRRYDSGL
;
A
#
# COMPACT_ATOMS: atom_id res chain seq x y z
N PHE A 1 11.98 6.93 -14.76
CA PHE A 1 12.51 5.56 -14.83
C PHE A 1 11.52 4.59 -14.14
N PHE A 2 11.18 3.50 -14.83
CA PHE A 2 10.26 2.47 -14.33
C PHE A 2 11.02 1.15 -14.19
N PHE A 3 10.68 0.37 -13.18
CA PHE A 3 11.26 -0.94 -12.93
C PHE A 3 10.18 -1.96 -12.57
N ASP A 4 10.48 -3.25 -12.78
CA ASP A 4 9.60 -4.32 -12.33
C ASP A 4 9.73 -4.51 -10.81
N GLN A 5 8.62 -4.30 -10.08
CA GLN A 5 8.55 -4.50 -8.63
C GLN A 5 8.74 -5.96 -8.17
N PHE A 6 8.93 -6.90 -9.09
CA PHE A 6 9.17 -8.31 -8.83
C PHE A 6 10.56 -8.77 -9.22
N ASP A 7 11.36 -7.90 -9.87
CA ASP A 7 12.69 -8.22 -10.37
C ASP A 7 13.74 -7.31 -9.74
N PRO A 8 14.48 -7.80 -8.70
CA PRO A 8 15.55 -7.04 -8.07
C PRO A 8 16.67 -6.65 -9.04
N LYS A 9 16.93 -7.50 -10.05
CA LYS A 9 17.95 -7.21 -11.06
C LYS A 9 17.53 -6.03 -11.94
N ASN A 10 16.28 -6.05 -12.42
CA ASN A 10 15.73 -4.94 -13.20
C ASN A 10 15.74 -3.63 -12.40
N TYR A 11 15.54 -3.68 -11.09
CA TYR A 11 15.63 -2.52 -10.20
C TYR A 11 17.04 -1.90 -10.21
N ILE A 12 18.09 -2.72 -10.06
CA ILE A 12 19.49 -2.28 -10.11
C ILE A 12 19.85 -1.76 -11.51
N ASP A 13 19.48 -2.48 -12.57
CA ASP A 13 19.78 -2.08 -13.95
C ASP A 13 19.13 -0.73 -14.30
N THR A 14 17.89 -0.51 -13.82
CA THR A 14 17.18 0.77 -13.99
C THR A 14 17.88 1.89 -13.25
N PHE A 15 18.36 1.63 -12.04
CA PHE A 15 19.11 2.59 -11.25
C PHE A 15 20.45 2.97 -11.91
N ASN A 16 21.19 1.99 -12.42
CA ASN A 16 22.46 2.26 -13.12
C ASN A 16 22.24 3.18 -14.33
N LYS A 17 21.22 2.91 -15.15
CA LYS A 17 20.83 3.79 -16.27
C LYS A 17 20.46 5.21 -15.80
N LEU A 18 19.85 5.34 -14.62
CA LEU A 18 19.53 6.64 -14.04
C LEU A 18 20.82 7.38 -13.63
N LEU A 19 21.77 6.69 -13.02
CA LEU A 19 23.07 7.29 -12.65
C LEU A 19 23.86 7.81 -13.85
N ASP A 20 23.78 7.14 -15.00
CA ASP A 20 24.43 7.54 -16.24
C ASP A 20 23.89 8.91 -16.77
N SER A 21 22.68 9.31 -16.35
CA SER A 21 22.11 10.62 -16.66
C SER A 21 22.63 11.77 -15.78
N ASN A 22 23.53 11.50 -14.83
CA ASN A 22 24.09 12.46 -13.88
C ASN A 22 23.01 13.31 -13.16
N PRO A 23 22.10 12.69 -12.40
CA PRO A 23 21.02 13.39 -11.74
C PRO A 23 21.54 14.26 -10.58
N ASP A 24 20.96 15.45 -10.39
CA ASP A 24 21.25 16.32 -9.23
C ASP A 24 20.69 15.77 -7.92
N ALA A 25 19.65 14.94 -7.98
CA ALA A 25 18.99 14.32 -6.84
C ALA A 25 18.14 13.12 -7.24
N LEU A 26 17.72 12.30 -6.28
CA LEU A 26 16.88 11.14 -6.54
C LEU A 26 15.67 11.09 -5.60
N ILE A 27 14.50 10.78 -6.17
CA ILE A 27 13.31 10.39 -5.45
C ILE A 27 13.04 8.92 -5.77
N MET A 28 13.04 8.03 -4.78
CA MET A 28 12.98 6.60 -5.01
C MET A 28 12.08 5.86 -4.04
N ALA A 29 11.44 4.79 -4.51
CA ALA A 29 10.73 3.81 -3.68
C ALA A 29 11.68 2.64 -3.36
N PRO A 30 12.18 2.50 -2.12
CA PRO A 30 13.15 1.48 -1.74
C PRO A 30 12.46 0.12 -1.49
N ILE A 31 12.07 -0.58 -2.55
CA ILE A 31 11.29 -1.82 -2.47
C ILE A 31 12.16 -3.00 -1.99
N PHE A 32 13.37 -3.14 -2.55
CA PHE A 32 14.25 -4.26 -2.26
C PHE A 32 15.35 -3.84 -1.28
N VAL A 33 15.38 -4.43 -0.09
CA VAL A 33 16.28 -4.00 1.00
C VAL A 33 17.75 -4.11 0.61
N LYS A 34 18.18 -5.25 0.05
CA LYS A 34 19.58 -5.49 -0.33
C LYS A 34 20.04 -4.57 -1.46
N GLU A 35 19.24 -4.50 -2.52
CA GLU A 35 19.54 -3.71 -3.70
C GLU A 35 19.52 -2.22 -3.37
N THR A 36 18.57 -1.77 -2.54
CA THR A 36 18.53 -0.39 -2.06
C THR A 36 19.81 -0.01 -1.31
N SER A 37 20.36 -0.92 -0.50
CA SER A 37 21.62 -0.67 0.20
C SER A 37 22.79 -0.41 -0.78
N LEU A 38 22.89 -1.17 -1.87
CA LEU A 38 23.90 -0.95 -2.92
C LEU A 38 23.70 0.38 -3.62
N ILE A 39 22.46 0.70 -3.96
CA ILE A 39 22.07 1.96 -4.59
C ILE A 39 22.49 3.15 -3.71
N ILE A 40 22.18 3.11 -2.42
CA ILE A 40 22.51 4.21 -1.50
C ILE A 40 24.02 4.38 -1.35
N LYS A 41 24.78 3.30 -1.36
CA LYS A 41 26.25 3.38 -1.34
C LYS A 41 26.75 4.20 -2.56
N SER A 42 26.26 3.91 -3.76
CA SER A 42 26.62 4.65 -4.98
C SER A 42 26.16 6.10 -4.95
N LEU A 43 24.97 6.41 -4.39
CA LEU A 43 24.49 7.78 -4.22
C LEU A 43 25.39 8.58 -3.27
N ASN A 44 25.82 7.97 -2.17
CA ASN A 44 26.71 8.61 -1.19
C ASN A 44 28.10 8.89 -1.77
N GLU A 45 28.67 7.92 -2.50
CA GLU A 45 29.95 8.11 -3.19
C GLU A 45 29.93 9.28 -4.19
N LYS A 46 28.79 9.52 -4.81
CA LYS A 46 28.58 10.63 -5.78
C LYS A 46 28.02 11.90 -5.12
N ASN A 47 27.76 11.90 -3.80
CA ASN A 47 27.10 12.99 -3.07
C ASN A 47 25.75 13.40 -3.66
N ILE A 48 24.97 12.45 -4.20
CA ILE A 48 23.64 12.68 -4.75
C ILE A 48 22.62 12.60 -3.62
N PRO A 49 21.90 13.69 -3.28
CA PRO A 49 20.85 13.67 -2.26
C PRO A 49 19.64 12.87 -2.73
N PHE A 50 18.96 12.20 -1.78
CA PHE A 50 17.80 11.38 -2.13
C PHE A 50 16.69 11.43 -1.09
N ILE A 51 15.45 11.20 -1.57
CA ILE A 51 14.22 11.10 -0.77
C ILE A 51 13.64 9.70 -0.94
N PHE A 52 13.17 9.11 0.14
CA PHE A 52 12.35 7.91 0.07
C PHE A 52 10.87 8.27 -0.10
N LEU A 53 10.22 7.61 -1.06
CA LEU A 53 8.81 7.79 -1.40
C LEU A 53 8.03 6.50 -1.15
N ASN A 54 6.85 6.62 -0.51
CA ASN A 54 5.89 5.53 -0.28
C ASN A 54 6.38 4.40 0.66
N ILE A 55 7.63 4.00 0.56
CA ILE A 55 8.24 2.96 1.42
C ILE A 55 9.37 3.59 2.20
N ASN A 56 9.40 3.36 3.53
CA ASN A 56 10.48 3.82 4.40
C ASN A 56 11.41 2.67 4.76
N GLN A 57 12.71 2.91 4.62
CA GLN A 57 13.76 2.04 5.16
C GLN A 57 14.61 2.85 6.14
N LYS A 58 14.76 2.34 7.37
CA LYS A 58 15.53 3.01 8.42
C LYS A 58 17.04 2.75 8.28
N GLY A 59 17.84 3.68 8.82
CA GLY A 59 19.30 3.51 8.90
C GLY A 59 20.07 4.10 7.72
N TYR A 60 19.42 4.89 6.89
CA TYR A 60 20.04 5.59 5.78
C TYR A 60 20.00 7.11 5.97
N ASN A 61 20.82 7.82 5.20
CA ASN A 61 20.99 9.28 5.23
C ASN A 61 20.11 10.01 4.21
N ASN A 62 18.94 9.43 3.87
CA ASN A 62 17.96 10.11 3.03
C ASN A 62 17.53 11.44 3.65
N LEU A 63 17.30 12.46 2.81
CA LEU A 63 16.86 13.78 3.25
C LEU A 63 15.57 13.69 4.06
N CYS A 64 14.60 12.91 3.56
CA CYS A 64 13.36 12.62 4.27
C CYS A 64 12.69 11.38 3.69
N TYR A 65 11.65 10.93 4.39
CA TYR A 65 10.66 9.99 3.90
C TYR A 65 9.33 10.70 3.67
N ILE A 66 8.71 10.48 2.52
CA ILE A 66 7.37 11.00 2.19
C ILE A 66 6.45 9.82 1.91
N GLY A 67 5.44 9.63 2.74
CA GLY A 67 4.53 8.51 2.58
C GLY A 67 3.54 8.35 3.72
N GLN A 68 2.78 7.28 3.67
CA GLN A 68 1.80 6.96 4.71
C GLN A 68 2.45 6.30 5.93
N LYS A 69 1.81 6.54 7.09
CA LYS A 69 2.02 5.73 8.28
C LYS A 69 1.27 4.40 8.11
N SER A 70 1.98 3.38 7.64
CA SER A 70 1.36 2.09 7.25
C SER A 70 0.70 1.36 8.42
N PHE A 71 1.27 1.47 9.63
CA PHE A 71 0.67 0.86 10.82
C PHE A 71 -0.69 1.49 11.14
N GLU A 72 -0.77 2.82 11.13
CA GLU A 72 -2.00 3.58 11.34
C GLU A 72 -3.03 3.31 10.25
N GLY A 73 -2.57 3.11 9.00
CA GLY A 73 -3.44 2.66 7.90
C GLY A 73 -4.07 1.30 8.18
N GLY A 74 -3.30 0.37 8.74
CA GLY A 74 -3.82 -0.92 9.19
C GLY A 74 -4.81 -0.78 10.34
N SER A 75 -4.51 0.05 11.33
CA SER A 75 -5.41 0.33 12.46
C SER A 75 -6.74 0.94 11.98
N LEU A 76 -6.68 1.86 11.00
CA LEU A 76 -7.88 2.42 10.36
C LEU A 76 -8.71 1.32 9.65
N ALA A 77 -8.06 0.40 8.93
CA ALA A 77 -8.77 -0.72 8.30
C ALA A 77 -9.47 -1.62 9.34
N GLY A 78 -8.84 -1.83 10.51
CA GLY A 78 -9.44 -2.54 11.62
C GLY A 78 -10.69 -1.84 12.15
N GLN A 79 -10.62 -0.52 12.34
CA GLN A 79 -11.78 0.29 12.75
C GLN A 79 -12.93 0.20 11.75
N LEU A 80 -12.63 0.35 10.45
CA LEU A 80 -13.66 0.29 9.41
C LEU A 80 -14.36 -1.07 9.36
N LEU A 81 -13.63 -2.18 9.44
CA LEU A 81 -14.26 -3.51 9.50
C LEU A 81 -15.03 -3.73 10.79
N ASN A 82 -14.54 -3.21 11.92
CA ASN A 82 -15.27 -3.32 13.19
C ASN A 82 -16.63 -2.60 13.15
N LEU A 83 -16.71 -1.46 12.45
CA LEU A 83 -17.98 -0.72 12.25
C LEU A 83 -18.99 -1.45 11.37
N CYS A 84 -18.52 -2.36 10.50
CA CYS A 84 -19.34 -3.07 9.51
C CYS A 84 -19.63 -4.52 9.87
N THR A 85 -19.10 -5.03 11.00
CA THR A 85 -19.23 -6.41 11.44
C THR A 85 -19.70 -6.47 12.89
N THR A 86 -20.43 -7.53 13.23
CA THR A 86 -20.90 -7.78 14.60
C THR A 86 -19.80 -8.38 15.48
N GLN A 87 -20.00 -8.43 16.79
CA GLN A 87 -19.01 -9.00 17.71
C GLN A 87 -18.71 -10.47 17.43
N ASP A 88 -19.68 -11.23 16.96
CA ASP A 88 -19.57 -12.67 16.69
C ASP A 88 -18.92 -12.97 15.33
N ASP A 89 -18.79 -11.97 14.46
CA ASP A 89 -18.17 -12.13 13.16
C ASP A 89 -16.65 -12.22 13.30
N GLU A 90 -16.05 -13.03 12.45
CA GLU A 90 -14.61 -13.21 12.35
C GLU A 90 -14.05 -12.47 11.13
N LEU A 91 -12.78 -12.17 11.17
CA LEU A 91 -12.10 -11.37 10.12
C LEU A 91 -10.98 -12.18 9.46
N LEU A 92 -10.67 -11.82 8.22
CA LEU A 92 -9.62 -12.45 7.43
C LEU A 92 -8.66 -11.40 6.87
N ILE A 93 -7.36 -11.56 7.12
CA ILE A 93 -6.30 -10.82 6.45
C ILE A 93 -5.82 -11.67 5.26
N VAL A 94 -5.91 -11.11 4.05
CA VAL A 94 -5.40 -11.76 2.83
C VAL A 94 -4.14 -11.05 2.36
N GLN A 95 -2.99 -11.69 2.57
CA GLN A 95 -1.70 -11.15 2.17
C GLN A 95 -1.26 -11.74 0.83
N THR A 96 -0.88 -10.86 -0.10
CA THR A 96 -0.49 -11.24 -1.47
C THR A 96 1.02 -11.36 -1.66
N ARG A 97 1.78 -11.41 -0.56
CA ARG A 97 3.24 -11.61 -0.51
C ARG A 97 3.62 -12.48 0.68
N LYS A 98 4.52 -13.44 0.50
CA LYS A 98 5.04 -14.29 1.58
C LYS A 98 6.17 -13.64 2.34
N ASN A 99 7.12 -13.03 1.62
CA ASN A 99 8.26 -12.38 2.25
C ASN A 99 7.87 -10.95 2.68
N LEU A 100 7.28 -10.82 3.86
CA LEU A 100 6.82 -9.54 4.40
C LEU A 100 7.97 -8.64 4.90
N ASP A 101 9.17 -9.19 5.08
CA ASP A 101 10.33 -8.40 5.50
C ASP A 101 10.76 -7.44 4.39
N ASP A 102 10.65 -7.86 3.12
CA ASP A 102 10.89 -7.01 1.95
C ASP A 102 9.72 -6.01 1.71
N TYR A 103 8.54 -6.32 2.23
CA TYR A 103 7.34 -5.50 2.03
C TYR A 103 6.81 -4.93 3.35
N ARG A 104 7.67 -4.14 4.03
CA ARG A 104 7.37 -3.57 5.37
C ARG A 104 6.02 -2.88 5.47
N SER A 105 5.56 -2.18 4.45
CA SER A 105 4.26 -1.51 4.45
C SER A 105 3.09 -2.50 4.63
N PHE A 106 3.13 -3.65 3.96
CA PHE A 106 2.07 -4.67 4.09
C PHE A 106 2.11 -5.34 5.45
N SER A 107 3.32 -5.65 5.94
CA SER A 107 3.52 -6.18 7.30
C SER A 107 3.01 -5.20 8.36
N GLN A 108 3.34 -3.90 8.24
CA GLN A 108 2.90 -2.88 9.19
C GLN A 108 1.38 -2.69 9.16
N ARG A 109 0.75 -2.70 7.99
CA ARG A 109 -0.73 -2.65 7.88
C ARG A 109 -1.39 -3.85 8.55
N GLY A 110 -0.87 -5.07 8.34
CA GLY A 110 -1.37 -6.27 9.02
C GLY A 110 -1.24 -6.18 10.54
N LYS A 111 -0.09 -5.70 11.04
CA LYS A 111 0.16 -5.49 12.47
C LYS A 111 -0.78 -4.42 13.05
N GLY A 112 -0.92 -3.27 12.39
CA GLY A 112 -1.82 -2.20 12.82
C GLY A 112 -3.28 -2.64 12.84
N PHE A 113 -3.70 -3.47 11.89
CA PHE A 113 -5.03 -4.06 11.86
C PHE A 113 -5.32 -4.91 13.11
N ILE A 114 -4.40 -5.80 13.47
CA ILE A 114 -4.53 -6.65 14.66
C ILE A 114 -4.48 -5.80 15.94
N ASP A 115 -3.54 -4.84 16.00
CA ASP A 115 -3.36 -3.96 17.15
C ASP A 115 -4.61 -3.13 17.45
N TYR A 116 -5.36 -2.71 16.43
CA TYR A 116 -6.62 -2.00 16.64
C TYR A 116 -7.56 -2.75 17.60
N PHE A 117 -7.74 -4.06 17.40
CA PHE A 117 -8.60 -4.87 18.25
C PHE A 117 -8.02 -5.09 19.64
N ASN A 118 -6.71 -5.32 19.72
CA ASN A 118 -6.02 -5.55 21.00
C ASN A 118 -6.07 -4.31 21.90
N LYS A 119 -5.69 -3.14 21.38
CA LYS A 119 -5.64 -1.89 22.18
C LYS A 119 -7.02 -1.40 22.61
N ASN A 120 -8.07 -1.74 21.88
CA ASN A 120 -9.45 -1.38 22.23
C ASN A 120 -10.16 -2.49 23.03
N ASN A 121 -9.46 -3.56 23.41
CA ASN A 121 -10.03 -4.72 24.12
C ASN A 121 -11.22 -5.36 23.40
N ILE A 122 -11.23 -5.34 22.07
CA ILE A 122 -12.25 -5.94 21.24
C ILE A 122 -11.87 -7.39 20.96
N LYS A 123 -12.61 -8.34 21.50
CA LYS A 123 -12.41 -9.76 21.22
C LYS A 123 -12.88 -10.07 19.79
N LYS A 124 -11.94 -10.37 18.91
CA LYS A 124 -12.21 -10.66 17.50
C LYS A 124 -11.29 -11.79 17.03
N SER A 125 -11.86 -12.86 16.46
CA SER A 125 -11.05 -13.88 15.79
C SER A 125 -10.56 -13.37 14.45
N ILE A 126 -9.24 -13.32 14.25
CA ILE A 126 -8.63 -12.83 13.05
C ILE A 126 -7.80 -13.95 12.42
N HIS A 127 -8.22 -14.38 11.24
CA HIS A 127 -7.53 -15.38 10.43
C HIS A 127 -6.55 -14.69 9.48
N GLN A 128 -5.52 -15.39 9.08
CA GLN A 128 -4.55 -14.89 8.11
C GLN A 128 -4.28 -15.96 7.05
N ILE A 129 -4.26 -15.52 5.78
CA ILE A 129 -3.83 -16.35 4.66
C ILE A 129 -2.82 -15.59 3.81
N GLN A 130 -1.77 -16.29 3.40
CA GLN A 130 -0.66 -15.70 2.66
C GLN A 130 -0.43 -16.40 1.33
N PHE A 131 -0.20 -15.62 0.29
CA PHE A 131 0.13 -16.08 -1.05
C PHE A 131 1.44 -15.48 -1.54
N ASP A 132 2.14 -16.18 -2.40
CA ASP A 132 3.35 -15.67 -3.07
C ASP A 132 2.97 -15.05 -4.43
N GLY A 133 2.43 -13.84 -4.36
CA GLY A 133 1.82 -13.21 -5.53
C GLY A 133 0.48 -13.84 -5.91
N LEU A 134 -0.02 -13.47 -7.09
CA LEU A 134 -1.27 -13.99 -7.65
C LEU A 134 -1.05 -14.78 -8.95
N LYS A 135 0.15 -15.32 -9.16
CA LYS A 135 0.51 -16.04 -10.40
C LYS A 135 -0.38 -17.27 -10.67
N ASN A 136 -0.90 -17.90 -9.60
CA ASN A 136 -1.84 -19.03 -9.71
C ASN A 136 -3.19 -18.64 -9.09
N GLU A 137 -3.96 -17.82 -9.81
CA GLU A 137 -5.26 -17.31 -9.35
C GLU A 137 -6.24 -18.42 -8.99
N SER A 138 -6.28 -19.52 -9.77
CA SER A 138 -7.15 -20.67 -9.49
C SER A 138 -6.86 -21.29 -8.12
N ASN A 139 -5.59 -21.46 -7.74
CA ASN A 139 -5.22 -22.00 -6.44
C ASN A 139 -5.51 -21.00 -5.30
N VAL A 140 -5.26 -19.72 -5.54
CA VAL A 140 -5.59 -18.64 -4.59
C VAL A 140 -7.09 -18.63 -4.34
N GLY A 141 -7.91 -18.60 -5.39
CA GLY A 141 -9.37 -18.60 -5.30
C GLY A 141 -9.90 -19.86 -4.59
N LYS A 142 -9.39 -21.05 -4.93
CA LYS A 142 -9.77 -22.32 -4.26
C LYS A 142 -9.51 -22.25 -2.76
N LYS A 143 -8.34 -21.79 -2.33
CA LYS A 143 -7.99 -21.71 -0.90
C LYS A 143 -8.85 -20.72 -0.14
N ILE A 144 -9.07 -19.52 -0.70
CA ILE A 144 -9.92 -18.50 -0.08
C ILE A 144 -11.36 -19.01 0.04
N ASN A 145 -11.94 -19.51 -1.05
CA ASN A 145 -13.32 -20.00 -1.03
C ASN A 145 -13.50 -21.21 -0.11
N SER A 146 -12.54 -22.12 -0.03
CA SER A 146 -12.58 -23.25 0.91
C SER A 146 -12.62 -22.76 2.35
N LEU A 147 -11.77 -21.78 2.72
CA LEU A 147 -11.76 -21.20 4.06
C LEU A 147 -13.09 -20.49 4.37
N LEU A 148 -13.60 -19.67 3.45
CA LEU A 148 -14.86 -18.94 3.64
C LEU A 148 -16.10 -19.84 3.68
N LYS A 149 -16.08 -20.99 2.98
CA LYS A 149 -17.15 -22.00 3.05
C LYS A 149 -17.11 -22.80 4.34
N SER A 150 -15.92 -23.14 4.83
CA SER A 150 -15.75 -23.90 6.08
C SER A 150 -15.99 -23.04 7.32
N ASN A 151 -15.73 -21.72 7.24
CA ASN A 151 -15.96 -20.79 8.35
C ASN A 151 -16.89 -19.65 7.93
N LYS A 152 -18.17 -19.85 8.08
CA LYS A 152 -19.22 -18.87 7.73
C LYS A 152 -19.28 -17.65 8.65
N LYS A 153 -18.53 -17.64 9.76
CA LYS A 153 -18.39 -16.48 10.64
C LYS A 153 -17.47 -15.41 10.09
N ILE A 154 -16.61 -15.74 9.13
CA ILE A 154 -15.78 -14.73 8.48
C ILE A 154 -16.68 -13.81 7.64
N LYS A 155 -16.85 -12.56 8.09
CA LYS A 155 -17.67 -11.53 7.45
C LYS A 155 -16.90 -10.30 7.03
N GLY A 156 -15.64 -10.18 7.42
CA GLY A 156 -14.77 -9.08 7.02
C GLY A 156 -13.45 -9.56 6.46
N ILE A 157 -13.02 -8.95 5.34
CA ILE A 157 -11.72 -9.20 4.72
C ILE A 157 -10.96 -7.89 4.62
N VAL A 158 -9.68 -7.90 5.05
CA VAL A 158 -8.74 -6.83 4.74
C VAL A 158 -7.66 -7.35 3.78
N VAL A 159 -7.40 -6.58 2.73
CA VAL A 159 -6.30 -6.82 1.79
C VAL A 159 -5.30 -5.67 1.95
N PRO A 160 -4.18 -5.83 2.67
CA PRO A 160 -3.26 -4.75 3.00
C PRO A 160 -2.37 -4.28 1.84
N SER A 161 -2.82 -4.49 0.62
CA SER A 161 -2.15 -4.10 -0.64
C SER A 161 -3.16 -3.54 -1.64
N SER A 162 -2.68 -2.99 -2.76
CA SER A 162 -3.50 -2.49 -3.87
C SER A 162 -4.28 -3.56 -4.65
N ARG A 163 -4.28 -4.81 -4.19
CA ARG A 163 -4.83 -5.97 -4.92
C ARG A 163 -6.19 -6.43 -4.39
N ALA A 164 -6.95 -5.57 -3.74
CA ALA A 164 -8.25 -5.92 -3.19
C ALA A 164 -9.22 -6.39 -4.28
N SER A 165 -9.29 -5.71 -5.43
CA SER A 165 -10.11 -6.14 -6.57
C SER A 165 -9.72 -7.52 -7.11
N ASN A 166 -8.42 -7.79 -7.23
CA ASN A 166 -7.97 -9.11 -7.70
C ASN A 166 -8.37 -10.24 -6.72
N ILE A 167 -8.37 -9.97 -5.43
CA ILE A 167 -8.79 -10.97 -4.43
C ILE A 167 -10.30 -11.17 -4.46
N ILE A 168 -11.09 -10.09 -4.54
CA ILE A 168 -12.54 -10.20 -4.52
C ILE A 168 -13.07 -10.90 -5.77
N GLU A 169 -12.47 -10.68 -6.94
CA GLU A 169 -12.79 -11.37 -8.20
C GLU A 169 -12.64 -12.90 -8.11
N LEU A 170 -11.80 -13.40 -7.20
CA LEU A 170 -11.58 -14.84 -6.99
C LEU A 170 -12.57 -15.46 -5.99
N ILE A 171 -13.36 -14.66 -5.29
CA ILE A 171 -14.35 -15.12 -4.30
C ILE A 171 -15.68 -15.40 -5.01
N HIS A 172 -16.37 -16.47 -4.58
CA HIS A 172 -17.67 -16.82 -5.14
C HIS A 172 -18.70 -15.69 -4.96
N PRO A 173 -19.54 -15.35 -5.95
CA PRO A 173 -20.49 -14.23 -5.88
C PRO A 173 -21.41 -14.24 -4.64
N ASP A 174 -21.94 -15.41 -4.26
CA ASP A 174 -22.80 -15.53 -3.08
C ASP A 174 -22.07 -15.14 -1.78
N ILE A 175 -20.78 -15.36 -1.73
CA ILE A 175 -19.93 -15.01 -0.60
C ILE A 175 -19.61 -13.51 -0.66
N GLN A 176 -19.31 -12.98 -1.85
CA GLN A 176 -19.07 -11.54 -2.03
C GLN A 176 -20.22 -10.69 -1.51
N ALA A 177 -21.47 -11.12 -1.74
CA ALA A 177 -22.68 -10.38 -1.33
C ALA A 177 -22.80 -10.17 0.18
N ILE A 178 -22.15 -10.98 0.98
CA ILE A 178 -22.30 -10.98 2.46
C ILE A 178 -21.03 -10.60 3.21
N ILE A 179 -19.92 -10.39 2.52
CA ILE A 179 -18.62 -10.04 3.11
C ILE A 179 -18.36 -8.54 2.96
N LYS A 180 -17.79 -7.93 4.01
CA LYS A 180 -17.29 -6.57 4.00
C LYS A 180 -15.80 -6.58 3.68
N VAL A 181 -15.37 -5.73 2.75
CA VAL A 181 -13.99 -5.72 2.26
C VAL A 181 -13.37 -4.34 2.43
N VAL A 182 -12.20 -4.30 3.06
CA VAL A 182 -11.35 -3.10 3.11
C VAL A 182 -10.07 -3.36 2.31
N GLY A 183 -9.82 -2.52 1.31
CA GLY A 183 -8.62 -2.54 0.50
C GLY A 183 -7.80 -1.26 0.64
N PHE A 184 -6.64 -1.25 0.00
CA PHE A 184 -5.78 -0.08 -0.09
C PHE A 184 -5.63 0.34 -1.55
N ASP A 185 -5.36 1.62 -1.75
CA ASP A 185 -5.12 2.27 -3.03
C ASP A 185 -6.35 2.37 -3.96
N THR A 186 -6.43 3.52 -4.60
CA THR A 186 -7.47 3.87 -5.57
C THR A 186 -7.04 3.52 -7.00
N THR A 187 -6.61 2.28 -7.21
CA THR A 187 -6.33 1.81 -8.57
C THR A 187 -7.63 1.73 -9.39
N PRO A 188 -7.59 1.85 -10.73
CA PRO A 188 -8.81 1.78 -11.55
C PRO A 188 -9.66 0.52 -11.29
N LYS A 189 -9.02 -0.64 -11.07
CA LYS A 189 -9.73 -1.90 -10.74
C LYS A 189 -10.38 -1.84 -9.35
N ASN A 190 -9.67 -1.31 -8.34
CA ASN A 190 -10.24 -1.16 -7.00
C ASN A 190 -11.41 -0.18 -6.98
N ILE A 191 -11.31 0.94 -7.71
CA ILE A 191 -12.41 1.90 -7.87
C ILE A 191 -13.61 1.26 -8.55
N SER A 192 -13.39 0.49 -9.63
CA SER A 192 -14.47 -0.24 -10.29
C SER A 192 -15.16 -1.22 -9.35
N ALA A 193 -14.41 -1.98 -8.55
CA ALA A 193 -14.95 -2.91 -7.56
C ALA A 193 -15.69 -2.19 -6.42
N LEU A 194 -15.20 -1.02 -5.99
CA LEU A 194 -15.87 -0.17 -5.00
C LEU A 194 -17.22 0.34 -5.51
N LYS A 195 -17.28 0.86 -6.75
CA LYS A 195 -18.53 1.32 -7.40
C LYS A 195 -19.56 0.18 -7.55
N LYS A 196 -19.10 -1.05 -7.74
CA LYS A 196 -19.93 -2.26 -7.78
C LYS A 196 -20.27 -2.83 -6.40
N GLU A 197 -19.88 -2.15 -5.32
CA GLU A 197 -20.10 -2.58 -3.93
C GLU A 197 -19.44 -3.92 -3.55
N GLN A 198 -18.50 -4.40 -4.38
CA GLN A 198 -17.67 -5.58 -4.09
C GLN A 198 -16.58 -5.29 -3.06
N ILE A 199 -16.16 -4.03 -2.96
CA ILE A 199 -15.30 -3.50 -1.90
C ILE A 199 -16.11 -2.48 -1.11
N THR A 200 -16.05 -2.55 0.22
CA THR A 200 -16.81 -1.65 1.11
C THR A 200 -16.08 -0.32 1.30
N PHE A 201 -14.77 -0.38 1.54
CA PHE A 201 -13.92 0.80 1.72
C PHE A 201 -12.58 0.60 1.04
N LEU A 202 -12.05 1.70 0.50
CA LEU A 202 -10.63 1.80 0.15
C LEU A 202 -9.96 2.82 1.06
N ILE A 203 -8.70 2.57 1.40
CA ILE A 203 -7.85 3.54 2.08
C ILE A 203 -6.88 4.08 1.05
N SER A 204 -7.09 5.33 0.63
CA SER A 204 -6.25 6.01 -0.34
C SER A 204 -4.96 6.49 0.30
N GLN A 205 -3.84 6.26 -0.38
CA GLN A 205 -2.52 6.77 0.01
C GLN A 205 -2.22 8.16 -0.58
N LYS A 206 -3.13 8.73 -1.36
CA LYS A 206 -2.90 10.02 -2.03
C LYS A 206 -1.57 10.01 -2.82
N SER A 207 -1.38 9.00 -3.67
CA SER A 207 -0.12 8.78 -4.39
C SER A 207 0.34 10.00 -5.20
N PHE A 208 -0.60 10.73 -5.81
CA PHE A 208 -0.32 11.98 -6.47
C PHE A 208 0.30 13.02 -5.52
N ASN A 209 -0.32 13.22 -4.35
CA ASN A 209 0.17 14.17 -3.35
C ASN A 209 1.54 13.77 -2.80
N GLN A 210 1.83 12.48 -2.69
CA GLN A 210 3.15 11.99 -2.33
C GLN A 210 4.19 12.39 -3.38
N GLY A 211 3.91 12.13 -4.66
CA GLY A 211 4.78 12.52 -5.78
C GLY A 211 5.00 14.03 -5.82
N TYR A 212 3.92 14.82 -5.79
CA TYR A 212 4.00 16.29 -5.78
C TYR A 212 4.84 16.82 -4.62
N LYS A 213 4.55 16.39 -3.38
CA LYS A 213 5.31 16.80 -2.20
C LYS A 213 6.79 16.44 -2.32
N SER A 214 7.11 15.27 -2.86
CA SER A 214 8.51 14.84 -2.98
C SER A 214 9.30 15.72 -3.96
N ILE A 215 8.68 16.12 -5.07
CA ILE A 215 9.28 17.04 -6.04
C ILE A 215 9.50 18.41 -5.39
N ILE A 216 8.45 19.01 -4.80
CA ILE A 216 8.56 20.33 -4.16
C ILE A 216 9.58 20.30 -3.01
N THR A 217 9.61 19.26 -2.20
CA THR A 217 10.58 19.11 -1.12
C THR A 217 12.01 19.06 -1.66
N MET A 218 12.24 18.30 -2.74
CA MET A 218 13.56 18.22 -3.36
C MET A 218 13.99 19.54 -4.00
N VAL A 219 13.08 20.23 -4.69
CA VAL A 219 13.33 21.55 -5.27
C VAL A 219 13.70 22.56 -4.19
N ASN A 220 12.94 22.62 -3.10
CA ASN A 220 13.25 23.51 -1.96
C ASN A 220 14.63 23.22 -1.35
N TYR A 221 15.01 21.94 -1.27
CA TYR A 221 16.34 21.57 -0.80
C TYR A 221 17.44 21.99 -1.77
N LEU A 222 17.28 21.71 -3.07
CA LEU A 222 18.33 22.00 -4.06
C LEU A 222 18.51 23.50 -4.32
N ILE A 223 17.40 24.25 -4.44
CA ILE A 223 17.41 25.66 -4.82
C ILE A 223 17.49 26.56 -3.60
N HIS A 224 16.60 26.35 -2.63
CA HIS A 224 16.48 27.25 -1.48
C HIS A 224 17.27 26.79 -0.25
N LYS A 225 17.97 25.63 -0.34
CA LYS A 225 18.75 25.02 0.75
C LYS A 225 17.93 24.75 2.03
N VAL A 226 16.62 24.59 1.89
CA VAL A 226 15.72 24.28 3.00
C VAL A 226 15.80 22.79 3.31
N LYS A 227 16.29 22.44 4.51
CA LYS A 227 16.34 21.04 4.94
C LYS A 227 14.91 20.60 5.35
N PRO A 228 14.39 19.49 4.78
CA PRO A 228 13.07 19.00 5.13
C PRO A 228 13.05 18.31 6.49
N ASP A 229 11.85 18.17 7.06
CA ASP A 229 11.62 17.27 8.19
C ASP A 229 11.96 15.83 7.79
N PRO A 230 12.54 15.03 8.70
CA PRO A 230 12.96 13.65 8.38
C PRO A 230 11.80 12.75 7.90
N GLU A 231 10.58 13.03 8.29
CA GLU A 231 9.37 12.32 7.89
C GLU A 231 8.24 13.31 7.58
N ILE A 232 7.69 13.22 6.37
CA ILE A 232 6.57 14.02 5.90
C ILE A 232 5.37 13.08 5.67
N PRO A 233 4.50 12.90 6.65
CA PRO A 233 3.38 11.98 6.52
C PRO A 233 2.35 12.52 5.52
N THR A 234 1.78 11.58 4.74
CA THR A 234 0.63 11.88 3.89
C THR A 234 -0.67 11.42 4.56
N PRO A 235 -1.78 12.16 4.36
CA PRO A 235 -3.06 11.80 4.93
C PRO A 235 -3.54 10.41 4.53
N LEU A 236 -4.21 9.73 5.45
CA LEU A 236 -5.04 8.56 5.17
C LEU A 236 -6.45 9.04 4.81
N GLU A 237 -6.94 8.65 3.65
CA GLU A 237 -8.28 9.01 3.19
C GLU A 237 -9.16 7.77 3.03
N ILE A 238 -10.34 7.81 3.65
CA ILE A 238 -11.34 6.77 3.50
C ILE A 238 -12.14 7.06 2.23
N VAL A 239 -12.17 6.09 1.32
CA VAL A 239 -12.92 6.16 0.07
C VAL A 239 -14.07 5.18 0.11
N THR A 240 -15.25 5.70 -0.14
CA THR A 240 -16.52 4.97 -0.24
C THR A 240 -17.09 5.12 -1.64
N LYS A 241 -18.13 4.37 -1.96
CA LYS A 241 -18.89 4.55 -3.20
C LYS A 241 -19.40 5.99 -3.37
N GLU A 242 -19.76 6.65 -2.25
CA GLU A 242 -20.38 7.97 -2.27
C GLU A 242 -19.39 9.12 -2.49
N ASN A 243 -18.10 8.94 -2.17
CA ASN A 243 -17.11 10.00 -2.34
C ASN A 243 -16.05 9.70 -3.42
N VAL A 244 -16.08 8.53 -4.05
CA VAL A 244 -15.06 8.12 -5.02
C VAL A 244 -15.01 9.02 -6.26
N GLU A 245 -16.11 9.60 -6.69
CA GLU A 245 -16.15 10.47 -7.86
C GLU A 245 -15.40 11.79 -7.64
N PHE A 246 -15.42 12.32 -6.42
CA PHE A 246 -14.65 13.52 -6.07
C PHE A 246 -13.15 13.26 -6.10
N ILE A 247 -12.73 12.06 -5.69
CA ILE A 247 -11.32 11.64 -5.73
C ILE A 247 -10.85 11.44 -7.17
N GLU A 248 -11.68 10.83 -8.02
CA GLU A 248 -11.39 10.68 -9.45
C GLU A 248 -11.34 12.05 -10.16
N TYR A 249 -12.17 13.01 -9.75
CA TYR A 249 -12.12 14.36 -10.28
C TYR A 249 -10.80 15.05 -9.98
N ASP A 250 -10.31 14.94 -8.74
CA ASP A 250 -8.99 15.46 -8.35
C ASP A 250 -7.87 14.83 -9.17
N MET A 251 -7.88 13.51 -9.39
CA MET A 251 -6.88 12.83 -10.22
C MET A 251 -6.93 13.28 -11.68
N ARG A 252 -8.10 13.37 -12.29
CA ARG A 252 -8.28 13.79 -13.70
C ARG A 252 -7.84 15.23 -13.96
N ARG A 253 -7.95 16.11 -12.99
CA ARG A 253 -7.56 17.51 -13.12
C ARG A 253 -6.06 17.67 -13.38
N TYR A 254 -5.26 16.69 -12.96
CA TYR A 254 -3.82 16.66 -13.19
C TYR A 254 -3.41 15.84 -14.42
N ASP A 255 -4.29 14.92 -14.90
CA ASP A 255 -4.06 14.18 -16.15
C ASP A 255 -4.44 15.00 -17.39
N SER A 256 -5.30 16.00 -17.26
CA SER A 256 -5.79 16.84 -18.38
C SER A 256 -4.83 17.98 -18.76
N GLY A 257 -3.55 17.82 -18.44
CA GLY A 257 -2.46 18.67 -18.97
C GLY A 257 -2.69 20.16 -18.80
N LEU A 258 -2.02 20.76 -17.90
CA LEU A 258 -1.61 22.14 -18.06
C LEU A 258 -0.63 22.25 -19.24
#